data_c93174d86180f34864656266ccfe9668
#
_entry.id   c93174d86180f34864656266ccfe9668
#
_cell.length_a   1.000
_cell.length_b   1.000
_cell.length_c   1.000
_cell.angle_alpha   90.00
_cell.angle_beta   90.00
_cell.angle_gamma   90.00
#
_symmetry.space_group_name_H-M   'P 1'
#
loop_
_entity.id
_entity.type
_entity.pdbx_description
1 polymer ?
#
loop_
_entity_poly.entity_id
_entity_poly.type
_entity_poly.pdbx_seq_one_letter_code
_entity_poly.pdbx_strand_id
1 'polypeptide(L)'
;IILANTYHLYLRPGTEIIKQTEGLHRFMGWKRPILTDSGGYQVYSLSANRKIKEEGVKFKSHIDGSYHFFTPERAIEIQRCIGADIIMAFDECTPYPCDYNYAKNSMERTHRWLTRCIETDKKLPQLYDYNQTLFPIVQGSVYSDLRKASAHFISEQDAPGNAIGLSLIHI
;
A
#
# COMPACT_ATOMS: atom_id res chain seq x y z
N ILE A 1 1.30 18.74 2.13
CA ILE A 1 1.48 17.29 2.19
C ILE A 1 2.59 16.87 1.23
N ILE A 2 3.38 15.87 1.59
CA ILE A 2 4.35 15.22 0.71
C ILE A 2 4.06 13.72 0.62
N LEU A 3 4.49 13.10 -0.48
CA LEU A 3 4.40 11.66 -0.69
C LEU A 3 5.75 11.01 -0.37
N ALA A 4 5.73 9.93 0.40
CA ALA A 4 6.87 9.05 0.64
C ALA A 4 6.53 7.62 0.20
N ASN A 5 7.56 6.85 -0.12
CA ASN A 5 7.38 5.53 -0.71
C ASN A 5 7.74 4.42 0.27
N THR A 6 6.75 3.59 0.61
CA THR A 6 6.89 2.49 1.57
C THR A 6 7.94 1.47 1.16
N TYR A 7 7.94 1.05 -0.10
CA TYR A 7 8.89 0.05 -0.59
C TYR A 7 10.35 0.53 -0.46
N HIS A 8 10.62 1.77 -0.89
CA HIS A 8 11.98 2.31 -0.81
C HIS A 8 12.43 2.52 0.63
N LEU A 9 11.57 3.11 1.47
CA LEU A 9 11.89 3.34 2.88
C LEU A 9 12.08 2.03 3.68
N TYR A 10 11.33 1.00 3.35
CA TYR A 10 11.51 -0.34 3.91
C TYR A 10 12.87 -0.96 3.56
N LEU A 11 13.30 -0.83 2.30
CA LEU A 11 14.60 -1.36 1.88
C LEU A 11 15.77 -0.49 2.37
N ARG A 12 15.60 0.82 2.34
CA ARG A 12 16.64 1.78 2.75
C ARG A 12 16.01 3.12 3.15
N PRO A 13 16.22 3.63 4.38
CA PRO A 13 17.19 3.15 5.39
C PRO A 13 16.74 1.91 6.16
N GLY A 14 15.49 1.46 6.02
CA GLY A 14 14.89 0.38 6.78
C GLY A 14 14.04 0.88 7.94
N THR A 15 13.03 0.09 8.31
CA THR A 15 12.05 0.46 9.35
C THR A 15 12.67 0.66 10.73
N GLU A 16 13.73 -0.08 11.07
CA GLU A 16 14.39 0.04 12.38
C GLU A 16 15.06 1.40 12.58
N ILE A 17 15.75 1.92 11.55
CA ILE A 17 16.39 3.24 11.61
C ILE A 17 15.32 4.33 11.73
N ILE A 18 14.24 4.26 10.93
CA ILE A 18 13.15 5.23 11.00
C ILE A 18 12.46 5.19 12.37
N LYS A 19 12.26 4.00 12.93
CA LYS A 19 11.68 3.85 14.27
C LYS A 19 12.57 4.43 15.38
N GLN A 20 13.89 4.22 15.29
CA GLN A 20 14.87 4.78 16.25
C GLN A 20 14.88 6.31 16.23
N THR A 21 14.55 6.91 15.10
CA THR A 21 14.44 8.38 14.96
C THR A 21 13.02 8.90 15.26
N GLU A 22 12.15 8.07 15.85
CA GLU A 22 10.77 8.40 16.20
C GLU A 22 9.90 8.79 15.00
N GLY A 23 10.09 8.06 13.89
CA GLY A 23 9.28 8.18 12.67
C GLY A 23 9.85 9.11 11.61
N LEU A 24 9.25 9.04 10.43
CA LEU A 24 9.72 9.76 9.24
C LEU A 24 9.69 11.28 9.41
N HIS A 25 8.73 11.82 10.15
CA HIS A 25 8.65 13.24 10.44
C HIS A 25 9.92 13.76 11.09
N ARG A 26 10.41 13.08 12.14
CA ARG A 26 11.65 13.46 12.83
C ARG A 26 12.90 13.13 12.02
N PHE A 27 12.90 11.98 11.36
CA PHE A 27 13.99 11.58 10.47
C PHE A 27 14.29 12.63 9.39
N MET A 28 13.25 13.24 8.82
CA MET A 28 13.36 14.24 7.75
C MET A 28 13.37 15.70 8.27
N GLY A 29 13.05 15.93 9.54
CA GLY A 29 12.77 17.28 10.06
C GLY A 29 11.52 17.93 9.45
N TRP A 30 10.55 17.13 8.98
CA TRP A 30 9.36 17.59 8.30
C TRP A 30 8.15 17.63 9.23
N LYS A 31 7.51 18.82 9.35
CA LYS A 31 6.41 19.07 10.32
C LYS A 31 5.01 19.14 9.69
N ARG A 32 4.88 18.86 8.39
CA ARG A 32 3.60 18.88 7.67
C ARG A 32 3.19 17.45 7.31
N PRO A 33 1.92 17.23 6.91
CA PRO A 33 1.44 15.88 6.61
C PRO A 33 2.29 15.13 5.58
N ILE A 34 2.45 13.83 5.83
CA ILE A 34 3.11 12.86 4.95
C ILE A 34 2.08 11.79 4.59
N LEU A 35 2.05 11.40 3.32
CA LEU A 35 1.32 10.24 2.84
C LEU A 35 2.33 9.19 2.38
N THR A 36 2.14 7.94 2.78
CA THR A 36 2.87 6.81 2.19
C THR A 36 1.96 6.00 1.29
N ASP A 37 2.50 5.59 0.12
CA ASP A 37 1.86 4.54 -0.67
C ASP A 37 1.95 3.18 0.03
N SER A 38 1.29 2.15 -0.55
CA SER A 38 1.33 0.78 -0.01
C SER A 38 2.63 0.03 -0.32
N GLY A 39 3.43 0.51 -1.26
CA GLY A 39 4.57 -0.20 -1.86
C GLY A 39 4.16 -1.20 -2.95
N GLY A 40 2.89 -1.44 -3.20
CA GLY A 40 2.39 -2.42 -4.18
C GLY A 40 2.85 -2.15 -5.61
N TYR A 41 2.83 -0.90 -6.04
CA TYR A 41 3.29 -0.52 -7.38
C TYR A 41 4.79 -0.78 -7.59
N GLN A 42 5.64 -0.48 -6.62
CA GLN A 42 7.09 -0.68 -6.74
C GLN A 42 7.44 -2.17 -6.72
N VAL A 43 6.75 -2.97 -5.93
CA VAL A 43 6.84 -4.42 -6.00
C VAL A 43 6.45 -4.92 -7.39
N TYR A 44 5.43 -4.28 -8.02
CA TYR A 44 5.04 -4.57 -9.39
C TYR A 44 6.11 -4.13 -10.40
N SER A 45 6.55 -2.89 -10.38
CA SER A 45 7.36 -2.26 -11.43
C SER A 45 8.85 -2.58 -11.34
N LEU A 46 9.41 -2.74 -10.12
CA LEU A 46 10.84 -2.89 -9.89
C LEU A 46 11.28 -4.34 -9.66
N SER A 47 10.35 -5.29 -9.55
CA SER A 47 10.68 -6.68 -9.33
C SER A 47 10.30 -7.56 -10.52
N ALA A 48 11.28 -7.89 -11.37
CA ALA A 48 11.11 -8.79 -12.51
C ALA A 48 10.65 -10.21 -12.09
N ASN A 49 10.98 -10.65 -10.88
CA ASN A 49 10.69 -11.98 -10.33
C ASN A 49 9.75 -11.90 -9.12
N ARG A 50 8.58 -11.30 -9.30
CA ARG A 50 7.53 -11.30 -8.28
C ARG A 50 6.61 -12.52 -8.42
N LYS A 51 6.13 -13.03 -7.28
CA LYS A 51 5.07 -14.04 -7.24
C LYS A 51 3.93 -13.51 -6.37
N ILE A 52 2.78 -13.28 -6.99
CA ILE A 52 1.56 -12.83 -6.32
C ILE A 52 0.75 -14.06 -5.92
N LYS A 53 0.33 -14.11 -4.67
CA LYS A 53 -0.54 -15.13 -4.09
C LYS A 53 -1.62 -14.46 -3.25
N GLU A 54 -2.56 -15.24 -2.73
CA GLU A 54 -3.59 -14.72 -1.83
C GLU A 54 -3.00 -14.19 -0.52
N GLU A 55 -1.93 -14.81 -0.03
CA GLU A 55 -1.25 -14.42 1.21
C GLU A 55 -0.51 -13.08 1.07
N GLY A 56 -0.02 -12.75 -0.14
CA GLY A 56 0.79 -11.57 -0.39
C GLY A 56 1.70 -11.72 -1.59
N VAL A 57 2.74 -10.89 -1.66
CA VAL A 57 3.66 -10.82 -2.79
C VAL A 57 5.09 -11.11 -2.37
N LYS A 58 5.68 -12.17 -2.93
CA LYS A 58 7.11 -12.45 -2.83
C LYS A 58 7.84 -11.72 -3.95
N PHE A 59 8.89 -10.98 -3.61
CA PHE A 59 9.68 -10.23 -4.58
C PHE A 59 11.17 -10.22 -4.23
N LYS A 60 11.98 -9.80 -5.18
CA LYS A 60 13.43 -9.65 -5.03
C LYS A 60 13.79 -8.17 -4.98
N SER A 61 14.55 -7.76 -3.97
CA SER A 61 15.05 -6.40 -3.85
C SER A 61 15.91 -6.02 -5.06
N HIS A 62 15.67 -4.83 -5.61
CA HIS A 62 16.47 -4.27 -6.70
C HIS A 62 17.82 -3.73 -6.21
N ILE A 63 18.01 -3.57 -4.88
CA ILE A 63 19.23 -3.02 -4.30
C ILE A 63 20.30 -4.10 -4.15
N ASP A 64 19.94 -5.26 -3.55
CA ASP A 64 20.88 -6.28 -3.13
C ASP A 64 20.47 -7.70 -3.57
N GLY A 65 19.30 -7.83 -4.21
CA GLY A 65 18.79 -9.08 -4.69
C GLY A 65 18.21 -10.01 -3.61
N SER A 66 18.09 -9.56 -2.36
CA SER A 66 17.45 -10.33 -1.28
C SER A 66 15.97 -10.57 -1.54
N TYR A 67 15.43 -11.66 -0.98
CA TYR A 67 14.01 -11.98 -1.10
C TYR A 67 13.22 -11.39 0.06
N HIS A 68 12.09 -10.78 -0.28
CA HIS A 68 11.14 -10.20 0.66
C HIS A 68 9.74 -10.72 0.41
N PHE A 69 8.89 -10.64 1.43
CA PHE A 69 7.49 -11.02 1.35
C PHE A 69 6.62 -9.94 1.98
N PHE A 70 5.81 -9.26 1.16
CA PHE A 70 4.81 -8.32 1.61
C PHE A 70 3.46 -9.00 1.67
N THR A 71 2.86 -8.99 2.84
CA THR A 71 1.45 -9.30 3.05
C THR A 71 0.70 -8.00 3.37
N PRO A 72 -0.63 -7.96 3.32
CA PRO A 72 -1.41 -6.82 3.79
C PRO A 72 -1.01 -6.39 5.21
N GLU A 73 -0.85 -7.35 6.12
CA GLU A 73 -0.44 -7.09 7.50
C GLU A 73 0.95 -6.44 7.55
N ARG A 74 1.90 -7.02 6.80
CA ARG A 74 3.28 -6.52 6.78
C ARG A 74 3.37 -5.12 6.21
N ALA A 75 2.57 -4.79 5.18
CA ALA A 75 2.52 -3.45 4.61
C ALA A 75 2.02 -2.41 5.63
N ILE A 76 1.02 -2.76 6.44
CA ILE A 76 0.54 -1.89 7.52
C ILE A 76 1.58 -1.75 8.65
N GLU A 77 2.22 -2.85 9.07
CA GLU A 77 3.31 -2.80 10.07
C GLU A 77 4.45 -1.89 9.64
N ILE A 78 4.88 -1.98 8.38
CA ILE A 78 5.94 -1.14 7.82
C ILE A 78 5.52 0.33 7.85
N GLN A 79 4.31 0.67 7.36
CA GLN A 79 3.81 2.03 7.36
C GLN A 79 3.59 2.56 8.79
N ARG A 80 3.22 1.68 9.74
CA ARG A 80 3.15 2.02 11.17
C ARG A 80 4.51 2.44 11.70
N CYS A 81 5.58 1.72 11.34
CA CYS A 81 6.95 2.08 11.72
C CYS A 81 7.45 3.35 11.00
N ILE A 82 7.05 3.56 9.75
CA ILE A 82 7.40 4.79 9.01
C ILE A 82 6.75 6.01 9.66
N GLY A 83 5.50 5.92 10.10
CA GLY A 83 4.83 7.02 10.79
C GLY A 83 4.37 8.14 9.87
N ALA A 84 3.81 7.83 8.70
CA ALA A 84 3.09 8.82 7.87
C ALA A 84 1.69 9.08 8.45
N ASP A 85 1.14 10.28 8.22
CA ASP A 85 -0.22 10.64 8.69
C ASP A 85 -1.30 9.87 7.92
N ILE A 86 -1.10 9.68 6.61
CA ILE A 86 -1.97 8.90 5.74
C ILE A 86 -1.18 7.70 5.22
N ILE A 87 -1.73 6.52 5.43
CA ILE A 87 -1.20 5.24 4.97
C ILE A 87 -2.16 4.58 3.99
N MET A 88 -1.64 3.82 3.03
CA MET A 88 -2.45 3.16 2.01
C MET A 88 -2.61 1.68 2.28
N ALA A 89 -3.81 1.16 2.04
CA ALA A 89 -4.03 -0.29 2.03
C ALA A 89 -3.17 -0.95 0.95
N PHE A 90 -2.66 -2.15 1.26
CA PHE A 90 -1.88 -2.93 0.30
C PHE A 90 -2.78 -3.42 -0.83
N ASP A 91 -2.41 -3.15 -2.06
CA ASP A 91 -3.19 -3.41 -3.26
C ASP A 91 -2.37 -4.12 -4.33
N GLU A 92 -3.07 -4.78 -5.25
CA GLU A 92 -2.44 -5.33 -6.45
C GLU A 92 -2.58 -4.35 -7.62
N CYS A 93 -1.45 -3.82 -8.07
CA CYS A 93 -1.39 -3.05 -9.30
C CYS A 93 -1.43 -3.98 -10.52
N THR A 94 -2.46 -3.84 -11.35
CA THR A 94 -2.58 -4.62 -12.59
C THR A 94 -1.70 -4.07 -13.70
N PRO A 95 -1.15 -4.93 -14.60
CA PRO A 95 -0.52 -4.46 -15.83
C PRO A 95 -1.54 -3.74 -16.73
N TYR A 96 -1.03 -2.94 -17.65
CA TYR A 96 -1.84 -2.41 -18.75
C TYR A 96 -1.12 -2.69 -20.09
N PRO A 97 -1.83 -3.25 -21.07
CA PRO A 97 -3.18 -3.79 -21.00
C PRO A 97 -3.27 -5.08 -20.17
N CYS A 98 -4.44 -5.37 -19.60
CA CYS A 98 -4.76 -6.68 -19.02
C CYS A 98 -6.19 -7.09 -19.41
N ASP A 99 -6.45 -8.41 -19.42
CA ASP A 99 -7.79 -8.93 -19.70
C ASP A 99 -8.75 -8.68 -18.53
N TYR A 100 -10.05 -8.72 -18.84
CA TYR A 100 -11.12 -8.44 -17.87
C TYR A 100 -11.09 -9.40 -16.67
N ASN A 101 -10.87 -10.70 -16.91
CA ASN A 101 -10.89 -11.70 -15.83
C ASN A 101 -9.72 -11.51 -14.89
N TYR A 102 -8.52 -11.17 -15.41
CA TYR A 102 -7.39 -10.83 -14.59
C TYR A 102 -7.68 -9.57 -13.75
N ALA A 103 -8.19 -8.51 -14.38
CA ALA A 103 -8.54 -7.26 -13.68
C ALA A 103 -9.57 -7.50 -12.56
N LYS A 104 -10.59 -8.32 -12.81
CA LYS A 104 -11.60 -8.71 -11.82
C LYS A 104 -11.00 -9.47 -10.65
N ASN A 105 -10.22 -10.52 -10.91
CA ASN A 105 -9.58 -11.32 -9.87
C ASN A 105 -8.61 -10.50 -9.01
N SER A 106 -7.87 -9.59 -9.63
CA SER A 106 -6.96 -8.66 -8.96
C SER A 106 -7.70 -7.67 -8.06
N MET A 107 -8.80 -7.09 -8.56
CA MET A 107 -9.68 -6.21 -7.78
C MET A 107 -10.26 -6.94 -6.55
N GLU A 108 -10.80 -8.15 -6.75
CA GLU A 108 -11.37 -8.95 -5.66
C GLU A 108 -10.31 -9.34 -4.62
N ARG A 109 -9.07 -9.64 -5.04
CA ARG A 109 -7.93 -9.86 -4.14
C ARG A 109 -7.61 -8.60 -3.36
N THR A 110 -7.55 -7.45 -4.00
CA THR A 110 -7.33 -6.16 -3.35
C THR A 110 -8.40 -5.88 -2.29
N HIS A 111 -9.67 -6.22 -2.53
CA HIS A 111 -10.73 -6.09 -1.53
C HIS A 111 -10.50 -6.99 -0.30
N ARG A 112 -10.12 -8.26 -0.51
CA ARG A 112 -9.79 -9.17 0.61
C ARG A 112 -8.55 -8.69 1.38
N TRP A 113 -7.55 -8.18 0.68
CA TRP A 113 -6.37 -7.58 1.30
C TRP A 113 -6.71 -6.31 2.08
N LEU A 114 -7.64 -5.49 1.59
CA LEU A 114 -8.12 -4.32 2.33
C LEU A 114 -8.73 -4.71 3.67
N THR A 115 -9.57 -5.74 3.71
CA THR A 115 -10.14 -6.25 4.97
C THR A 115 -9.05 -6.62 5.96
N ARG A 116 -8.01 -7.33 5.52
CA ARG A 116 -6.85 -7.70 6.34
C ARG A 116 -6.05 -6.47 6.79
N CYS A 117 -5.88 -5.47 5.94
CA CYS A 117 -5.23 -4.20 6.30
C CYS A 117 -6.01 -3.48 7.42
N ILE A 118 -7.33 -3.36 7.28
CA ILE A 118 -8.21 -2.71 8.27
C ILE A 118 -8.14 -3.45 9.62
N GLU A 119 -8.22 -4.77 9.61
CA GLU A 119 -8.10 -5.57 10.84
C GLU A 119 -6.75 -5.41 11.53
N THR A 120 -5.67 -5.34 10.74
CA THR A 120 -4.32 -5.14 11.25
C THR A 120 -4.14 -3.74 11.81
N ASP A 121 -4.62 -2.72 11.10
CA ASP A 121 -4.53 -1.33 11.54
C ASP A 121 -5.24 -1.11 12.90
N LYS A 122 -6.41 -1.74 13.08
CA LYS A 122 -7.17 -1.70 14.35
C LYS A 122 -6.45 -2.42 15.50
N LYS A 123 -5.67 -3.46 15.22
CA LYS A 123 -4.97 -4.27 16.23
C LYS A 123 -3.62 -3.69 16.65
N LEU A 124 -2.94 -3.01 15.74
CA LEU A 124 -1.62 -2.47 16.01
C LEU A 124 -1.68 -1.21 16.86
N PRO A 125 -0.84 -1.10 17.91
CA PRO A 125 -0.75 0.13 18.70
C PRO A 125 -0.17 1.27 17.86
N GLN A 126 -0.53 2.49 18.21
CA GLN A 126 0.18 3.67 17.71
C GLN A 126 1.61 3.68 18.27
N LEU A 127 2.58 3.99 17.40
CA LEU A 127 4.00 4.06 17.81
C LEU A 127 4.45 5.49 18.14
N TYR A 128 3.68 6.47 17.70
CA TYR A 128 3.98 7.90 17.85
C TYR A 128 2.80 8.62 18.50
N ASP A 129 2.97 9.88 18.84
CA ASP A 129 1.99 10.70 19.56
C ASP A 129 0.84 11.26 18.69
N TYR A 130 0.68 10.70 17.48
CA TYR A 130 -0.39 11.05 16.54
C TYR A 130 -0.99 9.79 15.89
N ASN A 131 -2.23 9.93 15.42
CA ASN A 131 -2.95 8.87 14.72
C ASN A 131 -2.61 8.86 13.24
N GLN A 132 -2.39 7.66 12.70
CA GLN A 132 -2.32 7.42 11.26
C GLN A 132 -3.70 7.07 10.72
N THR A 133 -3.97 7.45 9.49
CA THR A 133 -5.25 7.20 8.82
C THR A 133 -5.06 6.29 7.62
N LEU A 134 -5.75 5.14 7.62
CA LEU A 134 -5.71 4.18 6.52
C LEU A 134 -6.68 4.57 5.42
N PHE A 135 -6.18 4.72 4.19
CA PHE A 135 -6.97 4.97 2.98
C PHE A 135 -7.04 3.71 2.12
N PRO A 136 -8.25 3.21 1.82
CA PRO A 136 -8.48 2.19 0.78
C PRO A 136 -8.22 2.76 -0.62
N ILE A 137 -8.01 1.85 -1.59
CA ILE A 137 -7.70 2.21 -2.99
C ILE A 137 -8.71 1.56 -3.92
N VAL A 138 -9.39 2.38 -4.73
CA VAL A 138 -10.28 1.90 -5.81
C VAL A 138 -9.43 1.28 -6.91
N GLN A 139 -9.69 0.01 -7.26
CA GLN A 139 -9.05 -0.71 -8.35
C GLN A 139 -10.07 -1.12 -9.43
N GLY A 140 -9.71 -1.96 -10.39
CA GLY A 140 -10.59 -2.41 -11.48
C GLY A 140 -10.05 -2.08 -12.88
N SER A 141 -8.76 -1.71 -12.97
CA SER A 141 -8.09 -1.36 -14.24
C SER A 141 -8.87 -0.29 -15.01
N VAL A 142 -9.06 -0.46 -16.31
CA VAL A 142 -9.82 0.45 -17.20
C VAL A 142 -11.29 0.07 -17.35
N TYR A 143 -11.76 -0.98 -16.65
CA TYR A 143 -13.11 -1.50 -16.80
C TYR A 143 -14.08 -0.74 -15.88
N SER A 144 -15.01 0.00 -16.48
CA SER A 144 -15.93 0.91 -15.77
C SER A 144 -16.81 0.20 -14.74
N ASP A 145 -17.29 -1.00 -15.06
CA ASP A 145 -18.11 -1.83 -14.15
C ASP A 145 -17.31 -2.31 -12.93
N LEU A 146 -16.07 -2.78 -13.14
CA LEU A 146 -15.18 -3.18 -12.05
C LEU A 146 -14.81 -1.98 -11.16
N ARG A 147 -14.53 -0.82 -11.76
CA ARG A 147 -14.24 0.39 -10.99
C ARG A 147 -15.43 0.84 -10.15
N LYS A 148 -16.65 0.77 -10.69
CA LYS A 148 -17.87 1.06 -9.93
C LYS A 148 -18.07 0.06 -8.79
N ALA A 149 -17.88 -1.25 -9.06
CA ALA A 149 -17.96 -2.28 -8.04
C ALA A 149 -16.92 -2.07 -6.93
N SER A 150 -15.68 -1.72 -7.30
CA SER A 150 -14.63 -1.41 -6.33
C SER A 150 -14.95 -0.15 -5.51
N ALA A 151 -15.42 0.92 -6.14
CA ALA A 151 -15.80 2.13 -5.45
C ALA A 151 -16.95 1.90 -4.46
N HIS A 152 -17.93 1.09 -4.83
CA HIS A 152 -19.03 0.71 -3.95
C HIS A 152 -18.53 -0.08 -2.73
N PHE A 153 -17.75 -1.14 -2.94
CA PHE A 153 -17.17 -1.93 -1.86
C PHE A 153 -16.35 -1.06 -0.89
N ILE A 154 -15.55 -0.14 -1.43
CA ILE A 154 -14.70 0.74 -0.62
C ILE A 154 -15.53 1.75 0.17
N SER A 155 -16.61 2.29 -0.41
CA SER A 155 -17.50 3.25 0.28
C SER A 155 -18.18 2.64 1.49
N GLU A 156 -18.37 1.33 1.54
CA GLU A 156 -18.94 0.59 2.67
C GLU A 156 -17.95 0.38 3.84
N GLN A 157 -16.67 0.70 3.64
CA GLN A 157 -15.66 0.51 4.69
C GLN A 157 -15.60 1.67 5.69
N ASP A 158 -16.38 2.74 5.51
CA ASP A 158 -16.44 3.92 6.37
C ASP A 158 -15.04 4.52 6.67
N ALA A 159 -14.18 4.54 5.66
CA ALA A 159 -12.83 5.09 5.79
C ALA A 159 -12.86 6.63 5.69
N PRO A 160 -11.99 7.35 6.42
CA PRO A 160 -11.93 8.81 6.40
C PRO A 160 -11.57 9.42 5.05
N GLY A 161 -11.01 8.62 4.14
CA GLY A 161 -10.68 9.01 2.77
C GLY A 161 -10.36 7.82 1.91
N ASN A 162 -10.37 8.01 0.59
CA ASN A 162 -10.16 6.96 -0.39
C ASN A 162 -9.17 7.42 -1.46
N ALA A 163 -8.38 6.49 -2.00
CA ALA A 163 -7.51 6.72 -3.13
C ALA A 163 -8.09 6.10 -4.41
N ILE A 164 -7.70 6.66 -5.55
CA ILE A 164 -8.04 6.13 -6.87
C ILE A 164 -6.77 5.53 -7.47
N GLY A 165 -6.75 4.20 -7.60
CA GLY A 165 -5.59 3.47 -8.14
C GLY A 165 -5.40 3.72 -9.64
N LEU A 166 -4.19 3.68 -10.07
CA LEU A 166 -3.46 3.68 -11.37
C LEU A 166 -4.18 3.91 -12.72
N SER A 167 -5.49 4.14 -12.75
CA SER A 167 -6.21 4.43 -13.99
C SER A 167 -5.85 5.79 -14.61
N LEU A 168 -5.14 6.64 -13.88
CA LEU A 168 -4.80 8.00 -14.31
C LEU A 168 -3.57 8.09 -15.23
N ILE A 169 -2.84 6.98 -15.43
CA ILE A 169 -1.64 6.95 -16.29
C ILE A 169 -2.02 7.08 -17.78
N HIS A 170 -3.29 6.94 -18.12
CA HIS A 170 -3.78 6.89 -19.50
C HIS A 170 -4.76 8.03 -19.85
N ILE A 171 -4.75 9.12 -19.06
CA ILE A 171 -5.46 10.34 -19.40
C ILE A 171 -4.56 11.27 -20.20
#